data_707e20ab8a1e4f22a7023ce7baf343db
#
_entry.id   707e20ab8a1e4f22a7023ce7baf343db
#
_cell.length_a   1.000
_cell.length_b   1.000
_cell.length_c   1.000
_cell.angle_alpha   90.00
_cell.angle_beta   90.00
_cell.angle_gamma   90.00
#
_symmetry.space_group_name_H-M   'P 1'
#
loop_
_entity.id
_entity.type
_entity.pdbx_description
1 polymer ?
#
loop_
_entity_poly.entity_id
_entity_poly.type
_entity_poly.pdbx_seq_one_letter_code
_entity_poly.pdbx_strand_id
1 'polypeptide(L)'
;FIENHDQPRAATKYLKEAAENPSAVKMLAAMYFFLRGTPFLYQGQELGMVNFERSSLDAFNDISSIDQYRRSLEEGFSEEEALQIINLRSRDNARTPFPWTGGRYGGFSETAPWLPMSREYPVNSAKTQEGDRNSILEFYRSMIRFRQRGPWRDCLVYGAIRPLACSEHVIAYERRTEDTVIWCYFNFSGTGTVERLPGISAGCIWANDREAMDGVMFNGETADKKTAGKETAGNRTGIEDGTLYLEPYQALLLKGSC
;
A
#
# COMPACT_ATOMS: atom_id res chain seq x y z
N PHE A 1 0.82 10.15 -9.55
CA PHE A 1 1.78 9.39 -8.74
C PHE A 1 1.49 9.59 -7.24
N ILE A 2 1.80 8.61 -6.41
CA ILE A 2 1.63 8.72 -4.95
C ILE A 2 2.95 8.96 -4.21
N GLU A 3 4.09 8.56 -4.80
CA GLU A 3 5.42 8.75 -4.27
C GLU A 3 6.46 8.92 -5.39
N ASN A 4 7.46 9.74 -5.14
CA ASN A 4 8.68 9.89 -5.94
C ASN A 4 9.75 10.61 -5.08
N HIS A 5 10.90 10.96 -5.67
CA HIS A 5 12.00 11.64 -4.98
C HIS A 5 11.68 13.08 -4.47
N ASP A 6 10.54 13.64 -4.84
CA ASP A 6 10.08 14.98 -4.45
C ASP A 6 8.84 14.96 -3.55
N GLN A 7 8.45 13.80 -3.06
CA GLN A 7 7.30 13.63 -2.17
C GLN A 7 7.72 12.90 -0.89
N PRO A 8 7.05 13.15 0.25
CA PRO A 8 7.21 12.30 1.43
C PRO A 8 6.78 10.86 1.13
N ARG A 9 7.18 9.93 1.98
CA ARG A 9 6.81 8.52 1.86
C ARG A 9 5.29 8.34 1.83
N ALA A 10 4.79 7.56 0.87
CA ALA A 10 3.37 7.36 0.64
C ALA A 10 2.65 6.77 1.87
N ALA A 11 3.29 5.82 2.56
CA ALA A 11 2.73 5.24 3.77
C ALA A 11 2.45 6.33 4.83
N THR A 12 3.41 7.17 5.17
CA THR A 12 3.22 8.26 6.13
C THR A 12 2.17 9.27 5.65
N LYS A 13 2.22 9.64 4.35
CA LYS A 13 1.34 10.67 3.79
C LYS A 13 -0.14 10.26 3.79
N TYR A 14 -0.44 9.02 3.42
CA TYR A 14 -1.81 8.56 3.18
C TYR A 14 -2.39 7.68 4.28
N LEU A 15 -1.54 7.01 5.07
CA LEU A 15 -1.99 6.09 6.13
C LEU A 15 -1.85 6.68 7.53
N LYS A 16 -1.10 7.77 7.69
CA LYS A 16 -0.90 8.47 8.98
C LYS A 16 -0.47 7.50 10.08
N GLU A 17 -1.28 7.35 11.13
CA GLU A 17 -1.02 6.47 12.27
C GLU A 17 -0.90 4.99 11.88
N ALA A 18 -1.45 4.60 10.73
CA ALA A 18 -1.34 3.23 10.20
C ALA A 18 -0.14 3.05 9.24
N ALA A 19 0.78 4.02 9.15
CA ALA A 19 1.90 3.98 8.19
C ALA A 19 2.81 2.76 8.37
N GLU A 20 2.94 2.24 9.58
CA GLU A 20 3.75 1.06 9.90
C GLU A 20 2.92 -0.23 9.98
N ASN A 21 1.61 -0.17 9.76
CA ASN A 21 0.75 -1.36 9.69
C ASN A 21 0.95 -2.08 8.35
N PRO A 22 1.47 -3.32 8.33
CA PRO A 22 1.75 -4.01 7.06
C PRO A 22 0.51 -4.24 6.20
N SER A 23 -0.67 -4.47 6.79
CA SER A 23 -1.92 -4.64 6.04
C SER A 23 -2.34 -3.34 5.36
N ALA A 24 -2.21 -2.19 6.05
CA ALA A 24 -2.49 -0.88 5.49
C ALA A 24 -1.53 -0.54 4.33
N VAL A 25 -0.24 -0.80 4.50
CA VAL A 25 0.78 -0.58 3.45
C VAL A 25 0.50 -1.45 2.22
N LYS A 26 0.18 -2.73 2.41
CA LYS A 26 -0.18 -3.66 1.33
C LYS A 26 -1.47 -3.24 0.63
N MET A 27 -2.49 -2.79 1.37
CA MET A 27 -3.73 -2.26 0.81
C MET A 27 -3.46 -1.01 -0.05
N LEU A 28 -2.70 -0.04 0.46
CA LEU A 28 -2.31 1.17 -0.28
C LEU A 28 -1.55 0.79 -1.57
N ALA A 29 -0.60 -0.13 -1.49
CA ALA A 29 0.14 -0.63 -2.65
C ALA A 29 -0.79 -1.21 -3.71
N ALA A 30 -1.72 -2.07 -3.32
CA ALA A 30 -2.68 -2.70 -4.23
C ALA A 30 -3.59 -1.66 -4.89
N MET A 31 -4.06 -0.67 -4.13
CA MET A 31 -4.97 0.36 -4.61
C MET A 31 -4.44 1.07 -5.85
N TYR A 32 -3.18 1.52 -5.85
CA TYR A 32 -2.64 2.22 -7.01
C TYR A 32 -2.05 1.27 -8.07
N PHE A 33 -1.56 0.10 -7.66
CA PHE A 33 -0.93 -0.85 -8.57
C PHE A 33 -1.90 -1.48 -9.55
N PHE A 34 -3.17 -1.66 -9.18
CA PHE A 34 -4.21 -2.19 -10.06
C PHE A 34 -4.95 -1.12 -10.87
N LEU A 35 -4.60 0.15 -10.77
CA LEU A 35 -5.08 1.19 -11.68
C LEU A 35 -4.66 0.91 -13.13
N ARG A 36 -5.37 1.53 -14.08
CA ARG A 36 -4.99 1.49 -15.49
C ARG A 36 -3.72 2.29 -15.72
N GLY A 37 -2.83 1.78 -16.54
CA GLY A 37 -1.55 2.42 -16.89
C GLY A 37 -0.35 1.60 -16.42
N THR A 38 0.83 2.17 -16.58
CA THR A 38 2.09 1.57 -16.14
C THR A 38 2.34 1.98 -14.69
N PRO A 39 2.34 1.03 -13.74
CA PRO A 39 2.69 1.36 -12.36
C PRO A 39 4.19 1.63 -12.24
N PHE A 40 4.53 2.72 -11.57
CA PHE A 40 5.89 3.07 -11.18
C PHE A 40 6.05 2.81 -9.69
N LEU A 41 7.06 2.05 -9.33
CA LEU A 41 7.44 1.80 -7.94
C LEU A 41 8.64 2.68 -7.62
N TYR A 42 8.52 3.49 -6.59
CA TYR A 42 9.64 4.26 -6.10
C TYR A 42 10.39 3.45 -5.05
N GLN A 43 11.74 3.51 -5.06
CA GLN A 43 12.59 2.75 -4.14
C GLN A 43 12.14 2.91 -2.69
N GLY A 44 12.01 1.79 -1.98
CA GLY A 44 11.60 1.74 -0.58
C GLY A 44 10.10 1.54 -0.36
N GLN A 45 9.24 1.76 -1.36
CA GLN A 45 7.82 1.41 -1.27
C GLN A 45 7.65 -0.09 -1.04
N GLU A 46 8.44 -0.91 -1.73
CA GLU A 46 8.45 -2.37 -1.63
C GLU A 46 8.94 -2.89 -0.27
N LEU A 47 9.53 -2.04 0.54
CA LEU A 47 9.91 -2.36 1.92
C LEU A 47 8.97 -1.73 2.95
N GLY A 48 8.00 -0.91 2.50
CA GLY A 48 7.14 -0.16 3.39
C GLY A 48 7.86 0.95 4.15
N MET A 49 8.88 1.58 3.53
CA MET A 49 9.59 2.69 4.17
C MET A 49 8.65 3.85 4.49
N VAL A 50 8.82 4.41 5.67
CA VAL A 50 8.10 5.58 6.19
C VAL A 50 8.99 6.81 6.23
N ASN A 51 8.42 7.98 6.54
CA ASN A 51 9.22 9.18 6.80
C ASN A 51 10.19 8.94 7.95
N PHE A 52 11.33 9.60 7.88
CA PHE A 52 12.33 9.61 8.95
C PHE A 52 12.22 10.91 9.74
N GLU A 53 11.82 10.82 11.00
CA GLU A 53 11.70 11.96 11.88
C GLU A 53 13.09 12.48 12.31
N ARG A 54 13.33 13.76 12.11
CA ARG A 54 14.56 14.49 12.46
C ARG A 54 14.30 15.44 13.61
N SER A 55 15.23 15.50 14.54
CA SER A 55 15.11 16.29 15.79
C SER A 55 15.61 17.73 15.68
N SER A 56 16.24 18.11 14.57
CA SER A 56 16.76 19.47 14.39
C SER A 56 16.78 19.87 12.91
N LEU A 57 16.78 21.17 12.63
CA LEU A 57 16.89 21.74 11.28
C LEU A 57 18.16 21.28 10.57
N ASP A 58 19.28 21.17 11.29
CA ASP A 58 20.59 20.79 10.71
C ASP A 58 20.61 19.37 10.13
N ALA A 59 19.64 18.54 10.49
CA ALA A 59 19.49 17.18 9.93
C ALA A 59 18.79 17.17 8.55
N PHE A 60 18.32 18.32 8.07
CA PHE A 60 17.71 18.46 6.74
C PHE A 60 18.71 19.01 5.74
N ASN A 61 18.65 18.50 4.53
CA ASN A 61 19.45 18.98 3.38
C ASN A 61 18.58 19.58 2.27
N ASP A 62 17.29 19.31 2.27
CA ASP A 62 16.34 19.88 1.34
C ASP A 62 16.12 21.37 1.58
N ILE A 63 16.63 22.21 0.67
CA ILE A 63 16.50 23.67 0.73
C ILE A 63 15.04 24.12 0.90
N SER A 64 14.09 23.48 0.18
CA SER A 64 12.67 23.80 0.33
C SER A 64 12.14 23.59 1.74
N SER A 65 12.64 22.57 2.44
CA SER A 65 12.27 22.30 3.84
C SER A 65 12.86 23.34 4.77
N ILE A 66 14.13 23.72 4.56
CA ILE A 66 14.80 24.78 5.34
C ILE A 66 14.07 26.11 5.17
N ASP A 67 13.70 26.47 3.95
CA ASP A 67 12.95 27.70 3.67
C ASP A 67 11.53 27.65 4.25
N GLN A 68 10.87 26.48 4.23
CA GLN A 68 9.55 26.31 4.85
C GLN A 68 9.65 26.47 6.37
N TYR A 69 10.67 25.92 7.02
CA TYR A 69 10.89 26.10 8.45
C TYR A 69 11.01 27.57 8.84
N ARG A 70 11.87 28.34 8.12
CA ARG A 70 12.06 29.78 8.35
C ARG A 70 10.75 30.55 8.18
N ARG A 71 10.00 30.29 7.11
CA ARG A 71 8.69 30.93 6.88
C ARG A 71 7.69 30.60 7.99
N SER A 72 7.66 29.36 8.47
CA SER A 72 6.79 28.99 9.58
C SER A 72 7.08 29.82 10.84
N LEU A 73 8.36 30.06 11.15
CA LEU A 73 8.74 30.93 12.28
C LEU A 73 8.32 32.39 12.06
N GLU A 74 8.47 32.92 10.85
CA GLU A 74 8.03 34.27 10.46
C GLU A 74 6.49 34.43 10.55
N GLU A 75 5.75 33.34 10.30
CA GLU A 75 4.29 33.26 10.44
C GLU A 75 3.83 33.05 11.90
N GLY A 76 4.77 32.89 12.86
CA GLY A 76 4.49 32.81 14.30
C GLY A 76 4.34 31.40 14.86
N PHE A 77 4.66 30.35 14.08
CA PHE A 77 4.75 28.98 14.62
C PHE A 77 5.97 28.85 15.55
N SER A 78 5.87 27.99 16.55
CA SER A 78 7.01 27.62 17.37
C SER A 78 8.04 26.80 16.56
N GLU A 79 9.28 26.70 17.07
CA GLU A 79 10.32 25.87 16.48
C GLU A 79 9.89 24.40 16.37
N GLU A 80 9.19 23.89 17.39
CA GLU A 80 8.68 22.54 17.42
C GLU A 80 7.62 22.30 16.32
N GLU A 81 6.64 23.20 16.19
CA GLU A 81 5.62 23.12 15.14
C GLU A 81 6.24 23.23 13.75
N ALA A 82 7.18 24.15 13.54
CA ALA A 82 7.89 24.32 12.29
C ALA A 82 8.68 23.05 11.92
N LEU A 83 9.32 22.41 12.90
CA LEU A 83 10.05 21.15 12.72
C LEU A 83 9.11 20.00 12.39
N GLN A 84 7.95 19.89 13.03
CA GLN A 84 6.92 18.89 12.71
C GLN A 84 6.41 19.06 11.28
N ILE A 85 6.16 20.28 10.83
CA ILE A 85 5.69 20.56 9.46
C ILE A 85 6.69 20.05 8.44
N ILE A 86 7.99 20.34 8.61
CA ILE A 86 9.00 19.90 7.64
C ILE A 86 9.30 18.40 7.74
N ASN A 87 9.20 17.78 8.92
CA ASN A 87 9.30 16.33 9.08
C ASN A 87 8.24 15.59 8.24
N LEU A 88 7.02 16.12 8.19
CA LEU A 88 5.94 15.53 7.40
C LEU A 88 6.13 15.70 5.89
N ARG A 89 6.72 16.82 5.44
CA ARG A 89 6.67 17.25 4.04
C ARG A 89 8.00 17.19 3.29
N SER A 90 9.12 17.08 4.00
CA SER A 90 10.46 17.12 3.38
C SER A 90 10.66 16.05 2.32
N ARG A 91 11.26 16.44 1.22
CA ARG A 91 11.73 15.54 0.16
C ARG A 91 12.85 14.61 0.64
N ASP A 92 13.60 15.00 1.66
CA ASP A 92 14.65 14.17 2.27
C ASP A 92 14.12 12.83 2.80
N ASN A 93 12.82 12.75 3.13
CA ASN A 93 12.17 11.52 3.53
C ASN A 93 12.22 10.43 2.46
N ALA A 94 12.04 10.81 1.19
CA ALA A 94 12.11 9.89 0.07
C ALA A 94 13.55 9.63 -0.40
N ARG A 95 14.53 10.43 0.04
CA ARG A 95 15.93 10.37 -0.39
C ARG A 95 16.85 9.65 0.61
N THR A 96 16.30 9.14 1.71
CA THR A 96 17.05 8.33 2.66
C THR A 96 17.64 7.11 1.97
N PRO A 97 18.85 6.65 2.37
CA PRO A 97 19.49 5.49 1.77
C PRO A 97 18.61 4.24 1.83
N PHE A 98 18.63 3.43 0.76
CA PHE A 98 17.89 2.19 0.68
C PHE A 98 18.52 1.11 1.59
N PRO A 99 17.77 0.48 2.49
CA PRO A 99 18.29 -0.51 3.42
C PRO A 99 18.36 -1.90 2.76
N TRP A 100 19.52 -2.25 2.21
CA TRP A 100 19.77 -3.59 1.66
C TRP A 100 19.87 -4.66 2.73
N THR A 101 20.52 -4.31 3.87
CA THR A 101 20.74 -5.22 5.01
C THR A 101 20.54 -4.52 6.33
N GLY A 102 20.48 -5.26 7.44
CA GLY A 102 20.51 -4.70 8.80
C GLY A 102 21.91 -4.27 9.29
N GLY A 103 22.96 -4.42 8.46
CA GLY A 103 24.34 -4.08 8.81
C GLY A 103 24.64 -2.59 8.76
N ARG A 104 25.93 -2.24 8.95
CA ARG A 104 26.40 -0.85 8.96
C ARG A 104 25.91 -0.10 7.72
N TYR A 105 25.32 1.07 7.92
CA TYR A 105 24.73 1.92 6.87
C TYR A 105 23.77 1.15 5.94
N GLY A 106 23.06 0.16 6.48
CA GLY A 106 22.09 -0.62 5.72
C GLY A 106 22.68 -1.44 4.56
N GLY A 107 24.00 -1.61 4.50
CA GLY A 107 24.67 -2.15 3.31
C GLY A 107 24.61 -1.25 2.07
N PHE A 108 24.18 -0.01 2.25
CA PHE A 108 24.09 1.00 1.19
C PHE A 108 25.48 1.58 0.85
N SER A 109 26.30 1.82 1.88
CA SER A 109 27.61 2.46 1.75
C SER A 109 28.58 1.90 2.79
N GLU A 110 29.90 1.97 2.50
CA GLU A 110 30.97 1.68 3.46
C GLU A 110 31.29 2.88 4.36
N THR A 111 30.91 4.08 3.92
CA THR A 111 31.08 5.34 4.66
C THR A 111 29.72 5.93 5.04
N ALA A 112 29.71 6.92 5.94
CA ALA A 112 28.48 7.60 6.32
C ALA A 112 27.79 8.17 5.08
N PRO A 113 26.53 7.79 4.81
CA PRO A 113 25.79 8.32 3.67
C PRO A 113 25.44 9.79 3.88
N TRP A 114 25.19 10.48 2.78
CA TRP A 114 24.81 11.89 2.76
C TRP A 114 23.61 12.23 3.65
N LEU A 115 22.50 11.45 3.53
CA LEU A 115 21.38 11.51 4.46
C LEU A 115 21.45 10.34 5.44
N PRO A 116 20.97 10.50 6.67
CA PRO A 116 20.94 9.40 7.64
C PRO A 116 20.04 8.26 7.19
N MET A 117 20.35 7.05 7.64
CA MET A 117 19.49 5.88 7.49
C MET A 117 18.19 6.07 8.28
N SER A 118 17.08 5.48 7.79
CA SER A 118 15.87 5.34 8.61
C SER A 118 16.16 4.56 9.90
N ARG A 119 15.38 4.79 10.96
CA ARG A 119 15.65 4.12 12.26
C ARG A 119 15.38 2.62 12.21
N GLU A 120 14.44 2.22 11.35
CA GLU A 120 13.96 0.83 11.25
C GLU A 120 14.88 -0.06 10.40
N TYR A 121 15.88 0.50 9.72
CA TYR A 121 16.69 -0.29 8.77
C TYR A 121 17.34 -1.55 9.34
N PRO A 122 17.68 -1.67 10.63
CA PRO A 122 18.24 -2.90 11.17
C PRO A 122 17.28 -4.08 11.11
N VAL A 123 15.97 -3.81 11.26
CA VAL A 123 14.91 -4.83 11.23
C VAL A 123 14.07 -4.81 9.98
N ASN A 124 14.02 -3.66 9.28
CA ASN A 124 13.26 -3.48 8.04
C ASN A 124 14.20 -3.21 6.85
N SER A 125 14.78 -4.27 6.30
CA SER A 125 15.68 -4.22 5.15
C SER A 125 15.27 -5.21 4.07
N ALA A 126 15.79 -5.05 2.85
CA ALA A 126 15.53 -5.99 1.77
C ALA A 126 15.87 -7.44 2.18
N LYS A 127 17.04 -7.63 2.82
CA LYS A 127 17.48 -8.94 3.28
C LYS A 127 16.60 -9.56 4.36
N THR A 128 16.06 -8.77 5.27
CA THR A 128 15.17 -9.28 6.34
C THR A 128 13.80 -9.64 5.81
N GLN A 129 13.34 -8.97 4.76
CA GLN A 129 12.05 -9.23 4.13
C GLN A 129 12.10 -10.31 3.05
N GLU A 130 13.27 -10.57 2.46
CA GLU A 130 13.43 -11.55 1.40
C GLU A 130 13.13 -12.97 1.90
N GLY A 131 12.21 -13.66 1.20
CA GLY A 131 11.75 -15.01 1.55
C GLY A 131 10.74 -15.09 2.70
N ASP A 132 10.52 -13.99 3.43
CA ASP A 132 9.39 -13.91 4.36
C ASP A 132 8.10 -13.66 3.59
N ARG A 133 7.30 -14.69 3.49
CA ARG A 133 6.04 -14.66 2.74
C ARG A 133 5.05 -13.60 3.24
N ASN A 134 5.18 -13.12 4.47
CA ASN A 134 4.29 -12.11 5.05
C ASN A 134 4.85 -10.70 4.90
N SER A 135 6.08 -10.55 4.41
CA SER A 135 6.71 -9.25 4.21
C SER A 135 6.03 -8.43 3.12
N ILE A 136 6.30 -7.12 3.13
CA ILE A 136 5.84 -6.19 2.11
C ILE A 136 6.56 -6.48 0.79
N LEU A 137 7.84 -6.83 0.81
CA LEU A 137 8.64 -7.16 -0.37
C LEU A 137 8.05 -8.36 -1.13
N GLU A 138 7.77 -9.46 -0.43
CA GLU A 138 7.18 -10.64 -1.08
C GLU A 138 5.74 -10.39 -1.53
N PHE A 139 5.01 -9.53 -0.83
CA PHE A 139 3.71 -9.07 -1.29
C PHE A 139 3.81 -8.33 -2.63
N TYR A 140 4.73 -7.36 -2.79
CA TYR A 140 4.97 -6.68 -4.06
C TYR A 140 5.35 -7.66 -5.17
N ARG A 141 6.23 -8.61 -4.90
CA ARG A 141 6.61 -9.67 -5.86
C ARG A 141 5.41 -10.49 -6.31
N SER A 142 4.52 -10.84 -5.39
CA SER A 142 3.30 -11.60 -5.69
C SER A 142 2.29 -10.79 -6.50
N MET A 143 2.07 -9.53 -6.12
CA MET A 143 1.16 -8.59 -6.77
C MET A 143 1.60 -8.29 -8.22
N ILE A 144 2.90 -8.09 -8.45
CA ILE A 144 3.47 -7.91 -9.79
C ILE A 144 3.22 -9.15 -10.64
N ARG A 145 3.50 -10.35 -10.12
CA ARG A 145 3.23 -11.61 -10.83
C ARG A 145 1.75 -11.77 -11.18
N PHE A 146 0.86 -11.49 -10.22
CA PHE A 146 -0.59 -11.58 -10.43
C PHE A 146 -1.06 -10.63 -11.54
N ARG A 147 -0.60 -9.35 -11.54
CA ARG A 147 -0.95 -8.39 -12.58
C ARG A 147 -0.42 -8.78 -13.96
N GLN A 148 0.78 -9.37 -14.04
CA GLN A 148 1.47 -9.62 -15.30
C GLN A 148 1.19 -11.01 -15.88
N ARG A 149 0.67 -11.93 -15.11
CA ARG A 149 0.48 -13.34 -15.49
C ARG A 149 -0.92 -13.82 -15.11
N GLY A 150 -1.34 -14.91 -15.73
CA GLY A 150 -2.63 -15.54 -15.43
C GLY A 150 -3.83 -14.97 -16.19
N PRO A 151 -5.03 -15.45 -15.90
CA PRO A 151 -6.23 -15.17 -16.69
C PRO A 151 -6.73 -13.74 -16.59
N TRP A 152 -6.32 -12.98 -15.58
CA TRP A 152 -6.78 -11.62 -15.29
C TRP A 152 -5.87 -10.53 -15.89
N ARG A 153 -4.73 -10.94 -16.46
CA ARG A 153 -3.69 -10.03 -16.96
C ARG A 153 -4.26 -8.97 -17.92
N ASP A 154 -4.99 -9.36 -18.91
CA ASP A 154 -5.44 -8.42 -19.95
C ASP A 154 -6.45 -7.42 -19.40
N CYS A 155 -7.33 -7.84 -18.51
CA CYS A 155 -8.22 -6.94 -17.81
C CYS A 155 -7.45 -5.97 -16.87
N LEU A 156 -6.48 -6.46 -16.10
CA LEU A 156 -5.70 -5.64 -15.16
C LEU A 156 -4.71 -4.70 -15.85
N VAL A 157 -4.20 -5.04 -17.03
CA VAL A 157 -3.22 -4.22 -17.76
C VAL A 157 -3.93 -3.26 -18.72
N TYR A 158 -4.83 -3.75 -19.56
CA TYR A 158 -5.41 -3.00 -20.69
C TYR A 158 -6.87 -2.57 -20.44
N GLY A 159 -7.58 -3.25 -19.54
CA GLY A 159 -9.00 -3.00 -19.29
C GLY A 159 -9.29 -1.53 -18.96
N ALA A 160 -10.45 -1.07 -19.37
CA ALA A 160 -10.98 0.22 -18.97
C ALA A 160 -11.09 0.31 -17.45
N ILE A 161 -11.08 1.52 -16.92
CA ILE A 161 -11.29 1.78 -15.49
C ILE A 161 -12.50 2.70 -15.30
N ARG A 162 -13.31 2.41 -14.31
CA ARG A 162 -14.46 3.23 -13.90
C ARG A 162 -14.56 3.25 -12.38
N PRO A 163 -14.74 4.42 -11.75
CA PRO A 163 -15.03 4.48 -10.30
C PRO A 163 -16.35 3.76 -9.99
N LEU A 164 -16.40 3.15 -8.82
CA LEU A 164 -17.61 2.58 -8.25
C LEU A 164 -18.07 3.45 -7.07
N ALA A 165 -19.39 3.50 -6.84
CA ALA A 165 -19.92 4.08 -5.63
C ALA A 165 -19.52 3.23 -4.42
N CYS A 166 -19.05 3.87 -3.37
CA CYS A 166 -18.57 3.23 -2.14
C CYS A 166 -18.72 4.19 -0.95
N SER A 167 -18.53 3.67 0.26
CA SER A 167 -18.55 4.44 1.50
C SER A 167 -17.32 5.35 1.63
N GLU A 168 -17.33 6.27 2.60
CA GLU A 168 -16.34 7.34 2.79
C GLU A 168 -14.89 6.82 2.91
N HIS A 169 -14.69 5.69 3.58
CA HIS A 169 -13.37 5.15 3.85
C HIS A 169 -12.91 4.08 2.86
N VAL A 170 -13.67 3.86 1.78
CA VAL A 170 -13.37 2.88 0.75
C VAL A 170 -13.05 3.58 -0.56
N ILE A 171 -12.01 3.10 -1.25
CA ILE A 171 -11.79 3.39 -2.66
C ILE A 171 -12.23 2.16 -3.44
N ALA A 172 -13.09 2.36 -4.44
CA ALA A 172 -13.54 1.27 -5.30
C ALA A 172 -13.55 1.67 -6.77
N TYR A 173 -13.14 0.73 -7.62
CA TYR A 173 -13.19 0.91 -9.06
C TYR A 173 -13.36 -0.42 -9.78
N GLU A 174 -13.89 -0.34 -11.00
CA GLU A 174 -14.03 -1.45 -11.92
C GLU A 174 -12.90 -1.42 -12.94
N ARG A 175 -12.36 -2.60 -13.25
CA ARG A 175 -11.55 -2.89 -14.45
C ARG A 175 -12.38 -3.76 -15.39
N ARG A 176 -12.42 -3.40 -16.68
CA ARG A 176 -13.31 -4.07 -17.63
C ARG A 176 -12.66 -4.25 -18.99
N THR A 177 -12.80 -5.45 -19.54
CA THR A 177 -12.67 -5.78 -20.98
C THR A 177 -14.04 -6.25 -21.49
N GLU A 178 -14.10 -6.70 -22.74
CA GLU A 178 -15.34 -7.27 -23.32
C GLU A 178 -15.83 -8.50 -22.54
N ASP A 179 -14.89 -9.36 -22.11
CA ASP A 179 -15.20 -10.67 -21.52
C ASP A 179 -14.99 -10.73 -19.99
N THR A 180 -14.42 -9.70 -19.39
CA THR A 180 -14.00 -9.76 -17.99
C THR A 180 -14.29 -8.46 -17.27
N VAL A 181 -14.91 -8.61 -16.09
CA VAL A 181 -15.13 -7.53 -15.13
C VAL A 181 -14.45 -7.89 -13.82
N ILE A 182 -13.66 -6.94 -13.29
CA ILE A 182 -13.02 -7.05 -11.98
C ILE A 182 -13.39 -5.83 -11.16
N TRP A 183 -13.99 -6.04 -10.00
CA TRP A 183 -14.25 -5.01 -9.02
C TRP A 183 -13.14 -4.99 -7.99
N CYS A 184 -12.56 -3.83 -7.77
CA CYS A 184 -11.46 -3.61 -6.84
C CYS A 184 -11.94 -2.74 -5.69
N TYR A 185 -11.78 -3.22 -4.46
CA TYR A 185 -12.19 -2.55 -3.23
C TYR A 185 -11.02 -2.43 -2.26
N PHE A 186 -10.87 -1.26 -1.62
CA PHE A 186 -9.75 -0.95 -0.73
C PHE A 186 -10.29 -0.19 0.48
N ASN A 187 -10.28 -0.82 1.64
CA ASN A 187 -10.71 -0.22 2.90
C ASN A 187 -9.55 0.51 3.56
N PHE A 188 -9.61 1.84 3.63
CA PHE A 188 -8.61 2.70 4.28
C PHE A 188 -8.86 2.89 5.79
N SER A 189 -9.90 2.26 6.33
CA SER A 189 -10.27 2.37 7.75
C SER A 189 -9.59 1.30 8.59
N GLY A 190 -9.27 1.67 9.84
CA GLY A 190 -8.89 0.70 10.89
C GLY A 190 -10.06 -0.11 11.44
N THR A 191 -11.25 0.00 10.84
CA THR A 191 -12.46 -0.77 11.19
C THR A 191 -13.00 -1.49 9.97
N GLY A 192 -13.72 -2.57 10.20
CA GLY A 192 -14.45 -3.25 9.15
C GLY A 192 -15.52 -2.35 8.52
N THR A 193 -15.80 -2.54 7.25
CA THR A 193 -16.84 -1.79 6.52
C THR A 193 -17.66 -2.70 5.63
N VAL A 194 -18.80 -2.19 5.17
CA VAL A 194 -19.79 -2.92 4.38
C VAL A 194 -20.08 -2.16 3.11
N GLU A 195 -19.97 -2.83 1.96
CA GLU A 195 -20.23 -2.25 0.65
C GLU A 195 -21.31 -3.04 -0.10
N ARG A 196 -22.06 -2.37 -0.96
CA ARG A 196 -22.99 -3.01 -1.88
C ARG A 196 -22.33 -3.26 -3.21
N LEU A 197 -22.34 -4.52 -3.67
CA LEU A 197 -21.79 -4.88 -4.96
C LEU A 197 -22.68 -4.37 -6.11
N PRO A 198 -22.10 -3.94 -7.24
CA PRO A 198 -22.85 -3.46 -8.40
C PRO A 198 -23.58 -4.58 -9.16
N GLY A 199 -23.34 -5.83 -8.79
CA GLY A 199 -23.96 -7.00 -9.42
C GLY A 199 -23.57 -8.30 -8.72
N ILE A 200 -23.81 -9.43 -9.37
CA ILE A 200 -23.46 -10.76 -8.85
C ILE A 200 -21.95 -10.95 -9.00
N SER A 201 -21.25 -11.26 -7.89
CA SER A 201 -19.85 -11.62 -7.90
C SER A 201 -19.68 -13.13 -8.07
N ALA A 202 -18.71 -13.52 -8.89
CA ALA A 202 -18.27 -14.92 -9.01
C ALA A 202 -17.23 -15.30 -7.93
N GLY A 203 -16.88 -14.38 -7.03
CA GLY A 203 -15.97 -14.61 -5.91
C GLY A 203 -14.71 -13.76 -5.93
N CYS A 204 -13.94 -13.86 -4.85
CA CYS A 204 -12.66 -13.20 -4.71
C CYS A 204 -11.60 -13.88 -5.57
N ILE A 205 -10.86 -13.08 -6.33
CA ILE A 205 -9.76 -13.56 -7.17
C ILE A 205 -8.39 -13.14 -6.64
N TRP A 206 -8.36 -12.16 -5.71
CA TRP A 206 -7.14 -11.70 -5.07
C TRP A 206 -7.46 -10.89 -3.80
N ALA A 207 -6.59 -11.00 -2.80
CA ALA A 207 -6.65 -10.22 -1.55
C ALA A 207 -5.24 -9.87 -1.07
N ASN A 208 -5.13 -8.80 -0.26
CA ASN A 208 -3.87 -8.43 0.39
C ASN A 208 -3.56 -9.25 1.63
N ASP A 209 -4.54 -9.95 2.17
CA ASP A 209 -4.39 -10.92 3.24
C ASP A 209 -4.25 -12.34 2.66
N ARG A 210 -3.30 -13.11 3.20
CA ARG A 210 -3.03 -14.46 2.72
C ARG A 210 -4.03 -15.50 3.18
N GLU A 211 -4.60 -15.35 4.35
CA GLU A 211 -5.64 -16.29 4.80
C GLU A 211 -6.86 -16.25 3.86
N ALA A 212 -7.15 -15.06 3.33
CA ALA A 212 -8.15 -14.90 2.28
C ALA A 212 -7.67 -15.46 0.92
N MET A 213 -6.34 -15.52 0.66
CA MET A 213 -5.76 -16.03 -0.60
C MET A 213 -5.55 -17.56 -0.61
N ASP A 214 -5.30 -18.19 0.52
CA ASP A 214 -5.10 -19.64 0.60
C ASP A 214 -6.38 -20.44 0.29
N GLY A 215 -7.54 -19.77 0.26
CA GLY A 215 -8.82 -20.29 -0.27
C GLY A 215 -9.02 -20.06 -1.78
N VAL A 216 -8.15 -19.29 -2.45
CA VAL A 216 -8.26 -18.96 -3.88
C VAL A 216 -7.12 -19.64 -4.64
N MET A 217 -7.40 -20.80 -5.23
CA MET A 217 -6.42 -21.56 -6.00
C MET A 217 -5.96 -20.81 -7.26
N PHE A 218 -4.65 -20.71 -7.44
CA PHE A 218 -3.97 -20.11 -8.61
C PHE A 218 -4.10 -20.93 -9.93
N ASN A 219 -4.84 -22.02 -9.93
CA ASN A 219 -4.91 -23.00 -11.02
C ASN A 219 -6.27 -23.02 -11.68
N GLY A 220 -6.80 -21.92 -12.21
CA GLY A 220 -7.89 -21.96 -13.21
C GLY A 220 -9.15 -22.81 -12.90
N GLU A 221 -9.20 -23.47 -11.77
CA GLU A 221 -10.33 -24.28 -11.31
C GLU A 221 -11.14 -23.48 -10.31
N THR A 222 -12.43 -23.41 -10.56
CA THR A 222 -13.43 -22.75 -9.73
C THR A 222 -13.30 -23.21 -8.29
N ALA A 223 -13.10 -22.24 -7.38
CA ALA A 223 -13.16 -22.48 -5.94
C ALA A 223 -14.49 -23.16 -5.59
N ASP A 224 -14.39 -24.35 -5.06
CA ASP A 224 -15.52 -25.08 -4.52
C ASP A 224 -16.18 -24.28 -3.38
N LYS A 225 -17.50 -24.36 -3.31
CA LYS A 225 -18.43 -23.64 -2.40
C LYS A 225 -18.17 -23.77 -0.89
N LYS A 226 -16.96 -24.09 -0.44
CA LYS A 226 -16.63 -24.37 0.99
C LYS A 226 -15.90 -23.26 1.73
N THR A 227 -15.57 -22.13 1.11
CA THR A 227 -14.94 -20.98 1.77
C THR A 227 -15.94 -19.87 2.14
N ALA A 228 -17.20 -20.22 2.32
CA ALA A 228 -18.15 -19.37 3.03
C ALA A 228 -17.95 -19.56 4.53
N GLY A 229 -17.32 -18.61 5.20
CA GLY A 229 -17.45 -18.38 6.62
C GLY A 229 -16.68 -19.33 7.53
N LYS A 230 -15.41 -19.01 7.86
CA LYS A 230 -14.93 -19.28 9.21
C LYS A 230 -15.39 -18.14 10.11
N GLU A 231 -16.41 -18.40 10.91
CA GLU A 231 -16.77 -17.56 12.04
C GLU A 231 -15.64 -17.65 13.10
N THR A 232 -14.75 -16.67 13.10
CA THR A 232 -14.07 -16.27 14.33
C THR A 232 -14.89 -15.13 14.91
N ALA A 233 -15.26 -15.22 16.17
CA ALA A 233 -16.13 -14.29 16.85
C ALA A 233 -15.63 -12.82 16.65
N GLY A 234 -16.30 -12.05 15.80
CA GLY A 234 -16.08 -10.63 15.61
C GLY A 234 -15.76 -10.13 14.21
N ASN A 235 -15.21 -10.93 13.31
CA ASN A 235 -14.79 -10.50 11.97
C ASN A 235 -15.49 -11.34 10.89
N ARG A 236 -16.32 -10.70 10.06
CA ARG A 236 -16.94 -11.32 8.88
C ARG A 236 -16.25 -10.77 7.64
N THR A 237 -15.43 -11.59 6.97
CA THR A 237 -14.96 -11.30 5.61
C THR A 237 -15.78 -12.16 4.65
N GLY A 238 -16.37 -11.55 3.62
CA GLY A 238 -17.09 -12.33 2.62
C GLY A 238 -18.14 -11.56 1.85
N ILE A 239 -18.81 -12.29 0.97
CA ILE A 239 -19.93 -11.78 0.17
C ILE A 239 -21.17 -12.56 0.59
N GLU A 240 -22.20 -11.82 1.01
CA GLU A 240 -23.49 -12.37 1.37
C GLU A 240 -24.60 -11.50 0.78
N ASP A 241 -25.50 -12.07 0.00
CA ASP A 241 -26.66 -11.38 -0.63
C ASP A 241 -26.33 -10.05 -1.34
N GLY A 242 -25.22 -10.02 -2.10
CA GLY A 242 -24.77 -8.83 -2.81
C GLY A 242 -24.12 -7.76 -1.91
N THR A 243 -23.85 -8.12 -0.66
CA THR A 243 -23.16 -7.31 0.33
C THR A 243 -21.75 -7.82 0.50
N LEU A 244 -20.75 -6.93 0.43
CA LEU A 244 -19.34 -7.20 0.66
C LEU A 244 -18.93 -6.69 2.04
N TYR A 245 -18.36 -7.57 2.85
CA TYR A 245 -17.76 -7.24 4.14
C TYR A 245 -16.24 -7.14 3.97
N LEU A 246 -15.68 -5.98 4.30
CA LEU A 246 -14.25 -5.70 4.24
C LEU A 246 -13.67 -5.59 5.66
N GLU A 247 -12.58 -6.30 5.91
CA GLU A 247 -11.77 -6.16 7.11
C GLU A 247 -11.04 -4.80 7.16
N PRO A 248 -10.51 -4.39 8.33
CA PRO A 248 -9.62 -3.24 8.42
C PRO A 248 -8.44 -3.37 7.45
N TYR A 249 -8.19 -2.31 6.68
CA TYR A 249 -7.10 -2.24 5.69
C TYR A 249 -7.08 -3.39 4.68
N GLN A 250 -8.24 -3.92 4.33
CA GLN A 250 -8.35 -4.98 3.33
C GLN A 250 -8.42 -4.42 1.92
N ALA A 251 -7.73 -5.13 1.01
CA ALA A 251 -7.85 -4.96 -0.44
C ALA A 251 -8.37 -6.25 -1.05
N LEU A 252 -9.45 -6.16 -1.83
CA LEU A 252 -10.05 -7.30 -2.52
C LEU A 252 -10.25 -6.99 -4.01
N LEU A 253 -9.96 -7.99 -4.85
CA LEU A 253 -10.36 -8.02 -6.25
C LEU A 253 -11.38 -9.14 -6.44
N LEU A 254 -12.53 -8.79 -6.98
CA LEU A 254 -13.67 -9.69 -7.18
C LEU A 254 -13.95 -9.82 -8.67
N LYS A 255 -14.20 -11.04 -9.15
CA LYS A 255 -14.76 -11.23 -10.49
C LYS A 255 -16.23 -10.84 -10.47
N GLY A 256 -16.58 -9.84 -11.27
CA GLY A 256 -17.96 -9.42 -11.49
C GLY A 256 -18.64 -10.22 -12.62
N SER A 257 -19.97 -10.18 -12.66
CA SER A 257 -20.74 -10.59 -13.83
C SER A 257 -20.56 -9.58 -14.96
N CYS A 258 -20.43 -10.08 -16.17
CA CYS A 258 -20.42 -9.28 -17.40
C CYS A 258 -21.84 -8.80 -17.73
#